data_946a3c27f5bd24d2178b4634ccc49054
#
_entry.id   946a3c27f5bd24d2178b4634ccc49054
#
_cell.length_a   1.000
_cell.length_b   1.000
_cell.length_c   1.000
_cell.angle_alpha   90.00
_cell.angle_beta   90.00
_cell.angle_gamma   90.00
#
_symmetry.space_group_name_H-M   'P 1'
#
loop_
_entity.id
_entity.type
_entity.pdbx_description
1 polymer ?
#
loop_
_entity_poly.entity_id
_entity_poly.type
_entity_poly.pdbx_seq_one_letter_code
_entity_poly.pdbx_strand_id
1 'polypeptide(L)'
;NNQMTNDFMVFARIESFILNKNLDDAMKRAKKYVKAGVDGIMIHSKLKDPKEIFKFAKAFRKFNKKIPLVSVPSTYNHVTEKELITNGFNIVIYANQLLRASYYSMSEVAKEILVNSRAKESEKKLISIKEIVNLIP
;
A
#
# COMPACT_ATOMS: atom_id res chain seq x y z
N ASN A 1 17.20 16.58 12.81
CA ASN A 1 17.06 15.13 12.96
C ASN A 1 16.38 14.83 14.29
N ASN A 2 15.05 14.55 14.22
CA ASN A 2 14.30 14.16 15.42
C ASN A 2 14.18 12.63 15.55
N GLN A 3 15.01 11.89 14.82
CA GLN A 3 15.06 10.43 14.88
C GLN A 3 15.77 10.03 16.19
N MET A 4 15.04 9.33 17.06
CA MET A 4 15.53 8.99 18.39
C MET A 4 16.41 7.73 18.43
N THR A 5 16.30 6.86 17.41
CA THR A 5 17.10 5.64 17.28
C THR A 5 17.51 5.43 15.81
N ASN A 6 18.64 4.76 15.60
CA ASN A 6 19.12 4.43 14.25
C ASN A 6 18.28 3.35 13.57
N ASP A 7 17.47 2.61 14.32
CA ASP A 7 16.63 1.52 13.81
C ASP A 7 15.27 2.00 13.29
N PHE A 8 14.93 3.28 13.53
CA PHE A 8 13.69 3.87 13.07
C PHE A 8 13.88 4.44 11.65
N MET A 9 13.22 3.83 10.65
CA MET A 9 13.29 4.27 9.26
C MET A 9 12.24 5.33 8.95
N VAL A 10 12.66 6.38 8.22
CA VAL A 10 11.80 7.48 7.76
C VAL A 10 11.58 7.38 6.25
N PHE A 11 10.35 7.12 5.84
CA PHE A 11 9.94 7.08 4.43
C PHE A 11 9.19 8.35 4.05
N ALA A 12 9.66 9.05 3.01
CA ALA A 12 9.01 10.24 2.51
C ALA A 12 7.99 9.89 1.43
N ARG A 13 6.73 10.26 1.65
CA ARG A 13 5.65 10.09 0.69
C ARG A 13 5.54 11.30 -0.23
N ILE A 14 5.45 11.05 -1.53
CA ILE A 14 5.33 12.06 -2.58
C ILE A 14 3.93 12.01 -3.17
N GLU A 15 3.21 13.12 -3.06
CA GLU A 15 1.82 13.29 -3.52
C GLU A 15 1.72 14.09 -4.82
N SER A 16 2.81 14.28 -5.55
CA SER A 16 2.84 15.10 -6.77
C SER A 16 1.76 14.70 -7.78
N PHE A 17 1.60 13.40 -8.06
CA PHE A 17 0.61 12.91 -9.02
C PHE A 17 -0.83 13.00 -8.49
N ILE A 18 -1.03 12.86 -7.19
CA ILE A 18 -2.35 13.09 -6.56
C ILE A 18 -2.78 14.56 -6.74
N LEU A 19 -1.84 15.48 -6.63
CA LEU A 19 -2.04 16.92 -6.79
C LEU A 19 -1.97 17.38 -8.26
N ASN A 20 -2.05 16.47 -9.22
CA ASN A 20 -1.95 16.73 -10.67
C ASN A 20 -0.67 17.48 -11.07
N LYS A 21 0.41 17.26 -10.33
CA LYS A 21 1.76 17.74 -10.70
C LYS A 21 2.43 16.71 -11.63
N ASN A 22 3.49 17.13 -12.29
CA ASN A 22 4.22 16.31 -13.26
C ASN A 22 5.38 15.52 -12.64
N LEU A 23 6.06 14.73 -13.48
CA LEU A 23 7.22 13.94 -13.12
C LEU A 23 8.37 14.80 -12.57
N ASP A 24 8.57 16.00 -13.10
CA ASP A 24 9.67 16.89 -12.68
C ASP A 24 9.46 17.36 -11.23
N ASP A 25 8.23 17.71 -10.84
CA ASP A 25 7.91 18.04 -9.45
C ASP A 25 8.15 16.83 -8.53
N ALA A 26 7.69 15.63 -8.93
CA ALA A 26 7.91 14.41 -8.16
C ALA A 26 9.43 14.13 -7.97
N MET A 27 10.20 14.23 -9.03
CA MET A 27 11.66 14.02 -8.99
C MET A 27 12.39 15.12 -8.19
N LYS A 28 11.96 16.37 -8.30
CA LYS A 28 12.50 17.47 -7.48
C LYS A 28 12.30 17.24 -5.99
N ARG A 29 11.10 16.79 -5.59
CA ARG A 29 10.81 16.41 -4.19
C ARG A 29 11.64 15.22 -3.74
N ALA A 30 11.65 14.14 -4.53
CA ALA A 30 12.45 12.95 -4.24
C ALA A 30 13.92 13.28 -3.96
N LYS A 31 14.55 14.09 -4.83
CA LYS A 31 15.94 14.51 -4.66
C LYS A 31 16.16 15.32 -3.37
N LYS A 32 15.22 16.21 -3.02
CA LYS A 32 15.30 16.98 -1.76
C LYS A 32 15.18 16.08 -0.53
N TYR A 33 14.25 15.12 -0.54
CA TYR A 33 14.08 14.18 0.56
C TYR A 33 15.28 13.27 0.73
N VAL A 34 15.82 12.74 -0.38
CA VAL A 34 17.06 11.95 -0.36
C VAL A 34 18.23 12.76 0.24
N LYS A 35 18.38 14.03 -0.17
CA LYS A 35 19.40 14.93 0.40
C LYS A 35 19.18 15.20 1.89
N ALA A 36 17.93 15.19 2.34
CA ALA A 36 17.58 15.36 3.76
C ALA A 36 17.79 14.08 4.60
N GLY A 37 18.14 12.94 3.97
CA GLY A 37 18.52 11.71 4.66
C GLY A 37 17.36 10.76 4.95
N VAL A 38 16.31 10.73 4.09
CA VAL A 38 15.24 9.71 4.23
C VAL A 38 15.74 8.32 3.88
N ASP A 39 15.19 7.31 4.53
CA ASP A 39 15.51 5.91 4.34
C ASP A 39 14.77 5.28 3.17
N GLY A 40 13.67 5.88 2.73
CA GLY A 40 12.90 5.41 1.58
C GLY A 40 11.99 6.47 0.98
N ILE A 41 11.52 6.20 -0.25
CA ILE A 41 10.58 7.06 -0.98
C ILE A 41 9.33 6.25 -1.34
N MET A 42 8.16 6.81 -1.05
CA MET A 42 6.89 6.30 -1.51
C MET A 42 6.30 7.25 -2.53
N ILE A 43 6.02 6.78 -3.74
CA ILE A 43 5.29 7.53 -4.76
C ILE A 43 3.83 7.07 -4.78
N HIS A 44 2.91 8.01 -4.87
CA HIS A 44 1.49 7.71 -4.91
C HIS A 44 0.85 8.21 -6.20
N SER A 45 -0.10 7.43 -6.73
CA SER A 45 -0.92 7.78 -7.89
C SER A 45 -2.38 7.41 -7.67
N LYS A 46 -3.29 8.19 -8.25
CA LYS A 46 -4.73 7.92 -8.30
C LYS A 46 -5.18 7.26 -9.60
N LEU A 47 -4.28 7.14 -10.59
CA LEU A 47 -4.62 6.58 -11.88
C LEU A 47 -4.63 5.04 -11.83
N LYS A 48 -5.50 4.44 -12.64
CA LYS A 48 -5.49 2.99 -12.88
C LYS A 48 -4.29 2.58 -13.74
N ASP A 49 -3.88 3.45 -14.70
CA ASP A 49 -2.70 3.21 -15.54
C ASP A 49 -1.42 3.47 -14.72
N PRO A 50 -0.53 2.48 -14.55
CA PRO A 50 0.69 2.60 -13.75
C PRO A 50 1.81 3.38 -14.43
N LYS A 51 1.62 3.87 -15.66
CA LYS A 51 2.68 4.51 -16.47
C LYS A 51 3.41 5.63 -15.75
N GLU A 52 2.69 6.48 -14.99
CA GLU A 52 3.33 7.62 -14.32
C GLU A 52 4.25 7.17 -13.16
N ILE A 53 3.84 6.17 -12.37
CA ILE A 53 4.70 5.63 -11.31
C ILE A 53 5.90 4.86 -11.87
N PHE A 54 5.73 4.15 -12.99
CA PHE A 54 6.83 3.46 -13.67
C PHE A 54 7.84 4.45 -14.28
N LYS A 55 7.34 5.55 -14.89
CA LYS A 55 8.21 6.64 -15.36
C LYS A 55 8.99 7.25 -14.19
N PHE A 56 8.33 7.49 -13.07
CA PHE A 56 8.99 7.99 -11.87
C PHE A 56 10.05 7.00 -11.36
N ALA A 57 9.71 5.74 -11.19
CA ALA A 57 10.63 4.72 -10.70
C ALA A 57 11.87 4.61 -11.60
N LYS A 58 11.68 4.57 -12.92
CA LYS A 58 12.78 4.55 -13.89
C LYS A 58 13.69 5.79 -13.79
N ALA A 59 13.11 6.98 -13.65
CA ALA A 59 13.86 8.22 -13.48
C ALA A 59 14.59 8.24 -12.13
N PHE A 60 13.92 7.80 -11.06
CA PHE A 60 14.51 7.72 -9.73
C PHE A 60 15.68 6.73 -9.68
N ARG A 61 15.57 5.55 -10.31
CA ARG A 61 16.66 4.54 -10.34
C ARG A 61 17.89 5.00 -11.12
N LYS A 62 17.73 5.90 -12.09
CA LYS A 62 18.89 6.58 -12.73
C LYS A 62 19.60 7.53 -11.75
N PHE A 63 18.85 8.15 -10.83
CA PHE A 63 19.39 9.06 -9.83
C PHE A 63 19.93 8.33 -8.60
N ASN A 64 19.18 7.36 -8.06
CA ASN A 64 19.56 6.60 -6.87
C ASN A 64 19.14 5.13 -6.98
N LYS A 65 20.11 4.22 -6.84
CA LYS A 65 19.89 2.76 -6.93
C LYS A 65 19.69 2.09 -5.57
N LYS A 66 20.03 2.76 -4.46
CA LYS A 66 20.09 2.16 -3.11
C LYS A 66 18.82 2.39 -2.31
N ILE A 67 18.30 3.62 -2.30
CA ILE A 67 17.13 3.98 -1.49
C ILE A 67 15.90 3.20 -1.96
N PRO A 68 15.21 2.47 -1.08
CA PRO A 68 14.02 1.71 -1.44
C PRO A 68 12.88 2.61 -1.94
N LEU A 69 12.20 2.11 -2.98
CA LEU A 69 10.94 2.67 -3.47
C LEU A 69 9.78 1.82 -2.99
N VAL A 70 8.77 2.50 -2.48
CA VAL A 70 7.51 1.90 -1.99
C VAL A 70 6.39 2.19 -2.98
N SER A 71 5.61 1.15 -3.28
CA SER A 71 4.38 1.20 -4.06
C SER A 71 3.19 0.79 -3.22
N VAL A 72 2.04 1.45 -3.45
CA VAL A 72 0.76 1.10 -2.82
C VAL A 72 -0.29 0.92 -3.92
N PRO A 73 -0.41 -0.27 -4.53
CA PRO A 73 -1.23 -0.51 -5.72
C PRO A 73 -2.73 -0.62 -5.40
N SER A 74 -3.33 0.45 -4.85
CA SER A 74 -4.76 0.47 -4.56
C SER A 74 -5.61 0.72 -5.80
N THR A 75 -5.19 1.63 -6.68
CA THR A 75 -5.92 2.01 -7.91
C THR A 75 -5.45 1.22 -9.14
N TYR A 76 -4.18 0.89 -9.22
CA TYR A 76 -3.56 0.06 -10.26
C TYR A 76 -3.33 -1.38 -9.77
N ASN A 77 -4.35 -1.93 -9.14
CA ASN A 77 -4.33 -3.24 -8.45
C ASN A 77 -4.21 -4.47 -9.38
N HIS A 78 -4.24 -4.25 -10.70
CA HIS A 78 -3.96 -5.27 -11.71
C HIS A 78 -2.46 -5.50 -11.94
N VAL A 79 -1.61 -4.57 -11.44
CA VAL A 79 -0.15 -4.67 -11.58
C VAL A 79 0.38 -5.69 -10.58
N THR A 80 1.13 -6.65 -11.07
CA THR A 80 1.74 -7.70 -10.25
C THR A 80 2.99 -7.20 -9.51
N GLU A 81 3.34 -7.86 -8.41
CA GLU A 81 4.60 -7.59 -7.69
C GLU A 81 5.82 -7.75 -8.61
N LYS A 82 5.81 -8.76 -9.50
CA LYS A 82 6.89 -8.99 -10.47
C LYS A 82 7.08 -7.78 -11.40
N GLU A 83 5.99 -7.18 -11.87
CA GLU A 83 6.05 -5.96 -12.69
C GLU A 83 6.56 -4.77 -11.89
N LEU A 84 6.14 -4.61 -10.63
CA LEU A 84 6.64 -3.56 -9.74
C LEU A 84 8.14 -3.71 -9.49
N ILE A 85 8.62 -4.92 -9.18
CA ILE A 85 10.05 -5.23 -8.98
C ILE A 85 10.84 -4.90 -10.24
N THR A 86 10.37 -5.35 -11.41
CA THR A 86 11.03 -5.10 -12.70
C THR A 86 11.13 -3.60 -13.01
N ASN A 87 10.15 -2.81 -12.56
CA ASN A 87 10.17 -1.35 -12.70
C ASN A 87 10.91 -0.62 -11.56
N GLY A 88 11.55 -1.37 -10.64
CA GLY A 88 12.46 -0.80 -9.66
C GLY A 88 11.86 -0.50 -8.29
N PHE A 89 10.67 -1.01 -7.97
CA PHE A 89 10.11 -0.96 -6.62
C PHE A 89 10.70 -2.08 -5.75
N ASN A 90 10.80 -1.84 -4.45
CA ASN A 90 11.38 -2.78 -3.47
C ASN A 90 10.34 -3.23 -2.43
N ILE A 91 9.35 -2.38 -2.14
CA ILE A 91 8.34 -2.62 -1.12
C ILE A 91 6.96 -2.39 -1.74
N VAL A 92 6.05 -3.34 -1.52
CA VAL A 92 4.65 -3.24 -1.93
C VAL A 92 3.78 -3.27 -0.68
N ILE A 93 2.89 -2.28 -0.53
CA ILE A 93 1.97 -2.20 0.61
C ILE A 93 0.54 -2.44 0.11
N TYR A 94 -0.08 -3.50 0.58
CA TYR A 94 -1.51 -3.78 0.42
C TYR A 94 -2.28 -3.10 1.56
N ALA A 95 -2.58 -1.81 1.39
CA ALA A 95 -2.96 -0.92 2.50
C ALA A 95 -4.39 -1.14 3.05
N ASN A 96 -5.33 -1.60 2.24
CA ASN A 96 -6.74 -1.60 2.63
C ASN A 96 -7.56 -2.82 2.21
N GLN A 97 -6.98 -3.77 1.50
CA GLN A 97 -7.71 -4.91 0.94
C GLN A 97 -8.34 -5.79 2.03
N LEU A 98 -7.56 -6.11 3.07
CA LEU A 98 -8.04 -6.93 4.20
C LEU A 98 -9.12 -6.20 5.00
N LEU A 99 -8.92 -4.91 5.29
CA LEU A 99 -9.92 -4.09 5.99
C LEU A 99 -11.24 -4.03 5.21
N ARG A 100 -11.18 -3.83 3.89
CA ARG A 100 -12.37 -3.78 3.04
C ARG A 100 -13.09 -5.13 2.99
N ALA A 101 -12.34 -6.22 2.93
CA ALA A 101 -12.89 -7.58 2.97
C ALA A 101 -13.56 -7.87 4.32
N SER A 102 -12.90 -7.52 5.42
CA SER A 102 -13.45 -7.69 6.77
C SER A 102 -14.74 -6.90 6.95
N TYR A 103 -14.78 -5.63 6.55
CA TYR A 103 -15.98 -4.80 6.65
C TYR A 103 -17.15 -5.40 5.86
N TYR A 104 -16.88 -5.82 4.62
CA TYR A 104 -17.90 -6.45 3.78
C TYR A 104 -18.47 -7.72 4.44
N SER A 105 -17.60 -8.64 4.85
CA SER A 105 -18.00 -9.90 5.46
C SER A 105 -18.76 -9.70 6.77
N MET A 106 -18.28 -8.83 7.65
CA MET A 106 -18.97 -8.49 8.90
C MET A 106 -20.34 -7.87 8.66
N SER A 107 -20.46 -6.98 7.66
CA SER A 107 -21.74 -6.35 7.31
C SER A 107 -22.76 -7.37 6.79
N GLU A 108 -22.34 -8.33 5.98
CA GLU A 108 -23.21 -9.39 5.47
C GLU A 108 -23.71 -10.31 6.59
N VAL A 109 -22.83 -10.72 7.49
CA VAL A 109 -23.21 -11.54 8.67
C VAL A 109 -24.18 -10.78 9.58
N ALA A 110 -23.91 -9.50 9.86
CA ALA A 110 -24.79 -8.67 10.68
C ALA A 110 -26.20 -8.53 10.08
N LYS A 111 -26.29 -8.33 8.76
CA LYS A 111 -27.59 -8.28 8.06
C LYS A 111 -28.35 -9.59 8.15
N GLU A 112 -27.68 -10.73 7.98
CA GLU A 112 -28.32 -12.04 8.08
C GLU A 112 -28.87 -12.31 9.49
N ILE A 113 -28.10 -11.99 10.53
CA ILE A 113 -28.55 -12.11 11.90
C ILE A 113 -29.76 -11.20 12.17
N LEU A 114 -29.73 -9.96 11.71
CA LEU A 114 -30.81 -9.01 11.88
C LEU A 114 -32.10 -9.47 11.19
N VAL A 115 -32.00 -9.95 9.96
CA VAL A 115 -33.17 -10.42 9.19
C VAL A 115 -33.79 -11.69 9.78
N ASN A 116 -32.93 -12.63 10.20
CA ASN A 116 -33.39 -13.94 10.67
C ASN A 116 -33.59 -14.00 12.20
N SER A 117 -33.20 -12.97 12.96
CA SER A 117 -33.19 -12.94 14.43
C SER A 117 -32.42 -14.13 15.05
N ARG A 118 -31.43 -14.67 14.32
CA ARG A 118 -30.55 -15.77 14.71
C ARG A 118 -29.33 -15.85 13.79
N ALA A 119 -28.28 -16.58 14.19
CA ALA A 119 -27.03 -16.68 13.46
C ALA A 119 -26.89 -17.91 12.53
N LYS A 120 -27.85 -18.82 12.52
CA LYS A 120 -27.76 -20.12 11.81
C LYS A 120 -27.42 -19.97 10.35
N GLU A 121 -27.99 -18.98 9.66
CA GLU A 121 -27.82 -18.74 8.22
C GLU A 121 -26.43 -18.24 7.90
N SER A 122 -25.78 -17.55 8.83
CA SER A 122 -24.43 -17.01 8.70
C SER A 122 -23.33 -18.07 8.86
N GLU A 123 -23.62 -19.22 9.47
CA GLU A 123 -22.64 -20.23 9.89
C GLU A 123 -21.74 -20.69 8.72
N LYS A 124 -22.27 -20.77 7.50
CA LYS A 124 -21.55 -21.16 6.30
C LYS A 124 -20.47 -20.16 5.85
N LYS A 125 -20.54 -18.93 6.37
CA LYS A 125 -19.61 -17.83 6.03
C LYS A 125 -18.56 -17.64 7.12
N LEU A 126 -18.66 -18.36 8.23
CA LEU A 126 -17.80 -18.20 9.38
C LEU A 126 -16.69 -19.25 9.42
N ILE A 127 -15.53 -18.84 9.88
CA ILE A 127 -14.49 -19.76 10.33
C ILE A 127 -14.96 -20.46 11.62
N SER A 128 -14.65 -21.73 11.81
CA SER A 128 -15.05 -22.44 13.01
C SER A 128 -14.44 -21.83 14.27
N ILE A 129 -15.15 -21.94 15.40
CA ILE A 129 -14.66 -21.48 16.72
C ILE A 129 -13.31 -22.15 17.04
N LYS A 130 -13.15 -23.44 16.71
CA LYS A 130 -11.91 -24.17 16.93
C LYS A 130 -10.76 -23.56 16.15
N GLU A 131 -10.97 -23.20 14.90
CA GLU A 131 -9.93 -22.57 14.07
C GLU A 131 -9.58 -21.18 14.58
N ILE A 132 -10.58 -20.34 14.96
CA ILE A 132 -10.31 -18.98 15.44
C ILE A 132 -9.54 -18.99 16.77
N VAL A 133 -9.87 -19.93 17.67
CA VAL A 133 -9.15 -20.05 18.96
C VAL A 133 -7.70 -20.50 18.76
N ASN A 134 -7.44 -21.32 17.73
CA ASN A 134 -6.10 -21.79 17.43
C ASN A 134 -5.24 -20.81 16.63
N LEU A 135 -5.79 -19.64 16.22
CA LEU A 135 -4.99 -18.59 15.53
C LEU A 135 -4.05 -17.85 16.49
N ILE A 136 -4.32 -17.88 17.78
CA ILE A 136 -3.49 -17.25 18.82
C ILE A 136 -2.84 -18.40 19.61
N PRO A 137 -1.52 -18.57 19.50
CA PRO A 137 -0.79 -19.59 20.24
C PRO A 137 -0.77 -19.35 21.75
#